data_83edf0db48509a184509c96507c5f206
#
_entry.id   83edf0db48509a184509c96507c5f206
#
_cell.length_a   1.000
_cell.length_b   1.000
_cell.length_c   1.000
_cell.angle_alpha   90.00
_cell.angle_beta   90.00
_cell.angle_gamma   90.00
#
_symmetry.space_group_name_H-M   'P 1'
#
loop_
_entity.id
_entity.type
_entity.pdbx_description
1 polymer ?
#
loop_
_entity_poly.entity_id
_entity_poly.type
_entity_poly.pdbx_seq_one_letter_code
_entity_poly.pdbx_strand_id
1 'polypeptide(L)'
;MRLSELMAGDQAALKHAQGQDPDITGLTADSRTVKDGYIFAALSGAKDDGSKYIADAIKLGAAAILAKDGTPRPSAPTVPLIPVENPRKRYAQLAARFYGQQPANIAAITGTNGKTSTAIFTEQLWTIMGNMSGSIGTLGIRAAGAKIPGSLTTPDPVALHQGLNEMYEIGVTHVAMEASSHGLDQYRLDGVKVTVAAFTNLSRDHLDYHGSFDKYFAAKARLFSDLLVADGTAVLNADVEQFATLKAMCEKRGLTVMSYGENADDIKLVSAIPDSTGTKLTLLANKGEYKIHLPLMGSFQVMNALAALAIVIASGADIDPAVLALEKLEGVRGRMELVGKTSFGAPVFVDYAHTPDALETVIKAVRPHCKGRIVCVFGAGGDRDTGK
;
A
#
# COMPACT_ATOMS: atom_id res chain seq x y z
N MET A 1 2.68 8.88 27.22
CA MET A 1 3.79 9.65 26.59
C MET A 1 3.49 11.14 26.71
N ARG A 2 4.47 11.96 27.14
CA ARG A 2 4.27 13.41 27.22
C ARG A 2 4.12 14.04 25.83
N LEU A 3 3.31 15.12 25.73
CA LEU A 3 3.17 15.85 24.48
C LEU A 3 4.52 16.35 23.94
N SER A 4 5.41 16.83 24.83
CA SER A 4 6.76 17.27 24.48
C SER A 4 7.63 16.16 23.88
N GLU A 5 7.52 14.94 24.40
CA GLU A 5 8.21 13.76 23.87
C GLU A 5 7.66 13.38 22.48
N LEU A 6 6.34 13.35 22.35
CA LEU A 6 5.67 13.03 21.10
C LEU A 6 5.98 14.05 20.00
N MET A 7 6.10 15.33 20.38
CA MET A 7 6.46 16.44 19.49
C MET A 7 7.97 16.60 19.29
N ALA A 8 8.80 15.70 19.83
CA ALA A 8 10.27 15.82 19.91
C ALA A 8 10.92 16.54 18.72
N GLY A 9 11.71 17.58 19.01
CA GLY A 9 12.43 18.37 18.01
C GLY A 9 11.61 19.53 17.38
N ASP A 10 10.31 19.62 17.63
CA ASP A 10 9.47 20.70 17.10
C ASP A 10 9.22 21.79 18.18
N GLN A 11 10.25 22.60 18.43
CA GLN A 11 10.19 23.71 19.37
C GLN A 11 9.15 24.77 18.98
N ALA A 12 8.90 24.95 17.68
CA ALA A 12 7.91 25.91 17.21
C ALA A 12 6.47 25.45 17.58
N ALA A 13 6.17 24.19 17.38
CA ALA A 13 4.88 23.62 17.76
C ALA A 13 4.68 23.63 19.29
N LEU A 14 5.71 23.34 20.08
CA LEU A 14 5.65 23.32 21.54
C LEU A 14 5.42 24.72 22.16
N LYS A 15 5.88 25.80 21.52
CA LYS A 15 5.56 27.18 21.96
C LYS A 15 4.06 27.44 22.00
N HIS A 16 3.30 26.79 21.11
CA HIS A 16 1.86 26.91 21.08
C HIS A 16 1.15 26.15 22.21
N ALA A 17 1.85 25.22 22.87
CA ALA A 17 1.33 24.51 24.04
C ALA A 17 1.28 25.37 25.31
N GLN A 18 1.85 26.59 25.28
CA GLN A 18 1.79 27.58 26.39
C GLN A 18 2.25 27.02 27.75
N GLY A 19 3.28 26.16 27.72
CA GLY A 19 3.82 25.52 28.93
C GLY A 19 3.02 24.29 29.42
N GLN A 20 1.95 23.92 28.74
CA GLN A 20 1.20 22.69 29.05
C GLN A 20 1.90 21.49 28.39
N ASP A 21 2.04 20.42 29.14
CA ASP A 21 2.66 19.17 28.69
C ASP A 21 1.84 17.96 29.15
N PRO A 22 0.61 17.79 28.63
CA PRO A 22 -0.25 16.71 29.04
C PRO A 22 0.29 15.34 28.65
N ASP A 23 -0.16 14.30 29.37
CA ASP A 23 0.03 12.92 28.97
C ASP A 23 -0.90 12.58 27.80
N ILE A 24 -0.31 12.05 26.72
CA ILE A 24 -1.02 11.60 25.54
C ILE A 24 -1.22 10.08 25.60
N THR A 25 -2.49 9.66 25.56
CA THR A 25 -2.91 8.26 25.65
C THR A 25 -3.35 7.68 24.30
N GLY A 26 -3.52 8.52 23.28
CA GLY A 26 -3.89 8.11 21.93
C GLY A 26 -4.05 9.28 20.97
N LEU A 27 -4.34 8.94 19.72
CA LEU A 27 -4.58 9.90 18.64
C LEU A 27 -5.81 9.50 17.85
N THR A 28 -6.57 10.50 17.38
CA THR A 28 -7.69 10.26 16.44
C THR A 28 -7.95 11.48 15.57
N ALA A 29 -8.46 11.24 14.35
CA ALA A 29 -9.01 12.28 13.48
C ALA A 29 -10.55 12.24 13.43
N ASP A 30 -11.19 11.32 14.16
CA ASP A 30 -12.64 11.23 14.29
C ASP A 30 -13.06 11.74 15.68
N SER A 31 -13.76 12.88 15.71
CA SER A 31 -14.20 13.51 16.96
C SER A 31 -15.09 12.59 17.82
N ARG A 32 -15.79 11.63 17.22
CA ARG A 32 -16.67 10.67 17.90
C ARG A 32 -15.91 9.60 18.70
N THR A 33 -14.64 9.38 18.36
CA THR A 33 -13.77 8.37 18.97
C THR A 33 -12.75 8.96 19.94
N VAL A 34 -12.83 10.26 20.21
CA VAL A 34 -11.99 10.94 21.21
C VAL A 34 -12.23 10.31 22.58
N LYS A 35 -11.12 10.07 23.29
CA LYS A 35 -11.10 9.63 24.69
C LYS A 35 -10.21 10.56 25.50
N ASP A 36 -10.32 10.46 26.83
CA ASP A 36 -9.48 11.23 27.72
C ASP A 36 -7.98 11.04 27.43
N GLY A 37 -7.24 12.15 27.33
CA GLY A 37 -5.82 12.14 26.99
C GLY A 37 -5.48 12.03 25.50
N TYR A 38 -6.46 12.02 24.58
CA TYR A 38 -6.18 11.91 23.13
C TYR A 38 -5.73 13.23 22.52
N ILE A 39 -4.90 13.13 21.47
CA ILE A 39 -4.77 14.20 20.48
C ILE A 39 -5.89 14.05 19.45
N PHE A 40 -6.69 15.11 19.30
CA PHE A 40 -7.63 15.21 18.19
C PHE A 40 -6.98 15.96 17.02
N ALA A 41 -6.84 15.30 15.86
CA ALA A 41 -6.39 15.92 14.62
C ALA A 41 -7.59 16.50 13.85
N ALA A 42 -7.72 17.80 13.85
CA ALA A 42 -8.78 18.51 13.14
C ALA A 42 -8.45 18.64 11.64
N LEU A 43 -8.67 17.54 10.91
CA LEU A 43 -8.34 17.42 9.49
C LEU A 43 -9.49 17.91 8.60
N SER A 44 -9.18 18.72 7.59
CA SER A 44 -10.17 19.09 6.56
C SER A 44 -10.36 17.92 5.60
N GLY A 45 -11.58 17.42 5.47
CA GLY A 45 -11.99 16.38 4.51
C GLY A 45 -12.57 16.97 3.23
N ALA A 46 -12.91 16.11 2.26
CA ALA A 46 -13.56 16.54 1.02
C ALA A 46 -15.00 17.04 1.23
N LYS A 47 -15.69 16.54 2.26
CA LYS A 47 -17.10 16.88 2.56
C LYS A 47 -17.27 17.67 3.83
N ASP A 48 -16.32 17.65 4.74
CA ASP A 48 -16.44 18.27 6.05
C ASP A 48 -15.09 18.76 6.57
N ASP A 49 -15.12 19.74 7.49
CA ASP A 49 -13.94 20.34 8.10
C ASP A 49 -13.87 19.96 9.59
N GLY A 50 -12.83 19.20 9.96
CA GLY A 50 -12.60 18.75 11.33
C GLY A 50 -12.47 19.89 12.35
N SER A 51 -12.15 21.12 11.91
CA SER A 51 -12.06 22.28 12.80
C SER A 51 -13.37 22.61 13.51
N LYS A 52 -14.52 22.30 12.91
CA LYS A 52 -15.87 22.46 13.49
C LYS A 52 -16.09 21.61 14.74
N TYR A 53 -15.35 20.52 14.89
CA TYR A 53 -15.53 19.54 15.96
C TYR A 53 -14.53 19.72 17.11
N ILE A 54 -13.67 20.74 17.07
CA ILE A 54 -12.64 20.99 18.10
C ILE A 54 -13.29 21.15 19.49
N ALA A 55 -14.38 21.92 19.59
CA ALA A 55 -15.06 22.15 20.86
C ALA A 55 -15.66 20.85 21.46
N ASP A 56 -16.18 19.98 20.61
CA ASP A 56 -16.74 18.70 21.05
C ASP A 56 -15.63 17.71 21.42
N ALA A 57 -14.52 17.68 20.69
CA ALA A 57 -13.35 16.89 21.03
C ALA A 57 -12.79 17.28 22.42
N ILE A 58 -12.72 18.57 22.72
CA ILE A 58 -12.29 19.08 24.05
C ILE A 58 -13.24 18.59 25.14
N LYS A 59 -14.56 18.65 24.92
CA LYS A 59 -15.57 18.15 25.89
C LYS A 59 -15.44 16.65 26.14
N LEU A 60 -15.00 15.88 25.14
CA LEU A 60 -14.77 14.44 25.23
C LEU A 60 -13.41 14.08 25.85
N GLY A 61 -12.61 15.06 26.27
CA GLY A 61 -11.35 14.83 26.96
C GLY A 61 -10.10 14.86 26.08
N ALA A 62 -10.17 15.47 24.88
CA ALA A 62 -8.96 15.70 24.09
C ALA A 62 -7.92 16.50 24.90
N ALA A 63 -6.72 15.96 25.06
CA ALA A 63 -5.63 16.62 25.80
C ALA A 63 -4.85 17.62 24.95
N ALA A 64 -4.91 17.50 23.61
CA ALA A 64 -4.34 18.46 22.68
C ALA A 64 -5.08 18.42 21.33
N ILE A 65 -5.03 19.50 20.59
CA ILE A 65 -5.62 19.64 19.26
C ILE A 65 -4.51 19.89 18.24
N LEU A 66 -4.45 19.08 17.19
CA LEU A 66 -3.62 19.31 16.00
C LEU A 66 -4.50 19.93 14.91
N ALA A 67 -4.14 21.10 14.41
CA ALA A 67 -4.93 21.80 13.40
C ALA A 67 -4.08 22.52 12.36
N LYS A 68 -4.69 22.95 11.26
CA LYS A 68 -4.01 23.76 10.25
C LYS A 68 -3.67 25.15 10.80
N ASP A 69 -2.56 25.72 10.35
CA ASP A 69 -2.20 27.10 10.63
C ASP A 69 -3.38 28.07 10.31
N GLY A 70 -3.61 29.01 11.21
CA GLY A 70 -4.72 29.94 11.08
C GLY A 70 -6.07 29.41 11.60
N THR A 71 -6.15 28.17 12.11
CA THR A 71 -7.38 27.67 12.77
C THR A 71 -7.67 28.51 14.01
N PRO A 72 -8.89 29.08 14.15
CA PRO A 72 -9.26 29.87 15.31
C PRO A 72 -9.14 29.06 16.60
N ARG A 73 -8.56 29.67 17.63
CA ARG A 73 -8.56 29.08 18.98
C ARG A 73 -9.94 29.16 19.59
N PRO A 74 -10.41 28.12 20.30
CA PRO A 74 -11.62 28.21 21.11
C PRO A 74 -11.47 29.34 22.12
N SER A 75 -12.58 30.01 22.42
CA SER A 75 -12.62 31.14 23.36
C SER A 75 -12.23 30.80 24.81
N ALA A 76 -12.24 29.56 25.17
CA ALA A 76 -11.75 29.03 26.45
C ALA A 76 -10.85 27.80 26.17
N PRO A 77 -9.55 27.99 25.78
CA PRO A 77 -8.67 26.88 25.55
C PRO A 77 -8.21 26.29 26.89
N THR A 78 -8.73 25.14 27.22
CA THR A 78 -8.25 24.36 28.37
C THR A 78 -7.13 23.39 27.92
N VAL A 79 -6.89 23.26 26.60
CA VAL A 79 -5.94 22.31 25.99
C VAL A 79 -5.06 22.97 24.94
N PRO A 80 -3.80 22.52 24.74
CA PRO A 80 -2.93 22.99 23.67
C PRO A 80 -3.57 22.86 22.29
N LEU A 81 -3.58 23.95 21.51
CA LEU A 81 -3.87 23.92 20.09
C LEU A 81 -2.56 24.10 19.34
N ILE A 82 -2.16 23.07 18.58
CA ILE A 82 -0.91 22.96 17.86
C ILE A 82 -1.16 23.22 16.37
N PRO A 83 -0.91 24.44 15.89
CA PRO A 83 -1.06 24.76 14.49
C PRO A 83 0.14 24.19 13.69
N VAL A 84 -0.13 23.65 12.50
CA VAL A 84 0.87 23.14 11.58
C VAL A 84 0.44 23.37 10.13
N GLU A 85 1.40 23.53 9.23
CA GLU A 85 1.14 23.74 7.80
C GLU A 85 0.36 22.56 7.20
N ASN A 86 0.79 21.32 7.48
CA ASN A 86 0.15 20.10 6.96
C ASN A 86 -0.25 19.16 8.12
N PRO A 87 -1.47 19.29 8.65
CA PRO A 87 -1.93 18.46 9.76
C PRO A 87 -2.08 16.99 9.43
N ARG A 88 -2.34 16.60 8.16
CA ARG A 88 -2.40 15.19 7.75
C ARG A 88 -1.03 14.53 7.84
N LYS A 89 0.00 15.16 7.28
CA LYS A 89 1.38 14.67 7.37
C LYS A 89 1.83 14.58 8.82
N ARG A 90 1.55 15.64 9.60
CA ARG A 90 1.93 15.67 11.01
C ARG A 90 1.23 14.60 11.83
N TYR A 91 -0.06 14.38 11.61
CA TYR A 91 -0.84 13.33 12.27
C TYR A 91 -0.25 11.94 12.03
N ALA A 92 0.12 11.62 10.80
CA ALA A 92 0.78 10.35 10.48
C ALA A 92 2.15 10.20 11.17
N GLN A 93 2.95 11.27 11.19
CA GLN A 93 4.25 11.28 11.89
C GLN A 93 4.09 11.12 13.41
N LEU A 94 3.05 11.72 14.00
CA LEU A 94 2.76 11.56 15.43
C LEU A 94 2.29 10.13 15.74
N ALA A 95 1.45 9.54 14.88
CA ALA A 95 1.05 8.14 15.02
C ALA A 95 2.27 7.20 14.96
N ALA A 96 3.21 7.43 14.03
CA ALA A 96 4.45 6.68 13.94
C ALA A 96 5.29 6.75 15.23
N ARG A 97 5.40 7.93 15.82
CA ARG A 97 6.15 8.11 17.08
C ARG A 97 5.43 7.51 18.28
N PHE A 98 4.10 7.63 18.32
CA PHE A 98 3.30 7.14 19.44
C PHE A 98 3.38 5.62 19.57
N TYR A 99 3.27 4.90 18.46
CA TYR A 99 3.39 3.43 18.42
C TYR A 99 4.85 2.97 18.41
N GLY A 100 5.76 3.74 17.85
CA GLY A 100 7.20 3.62 17.97
C GLY A 100 7.83 2.60 17.05
N GLN A 101 7.52 1.32 17.18
CA GLN A 101 8.20 0.23 16.46
C GLN A 101 7.50 -0.16 15.15
N GLN A 102 8.30 -0.65 14.20
CA GLN A 102 7.81 -1.22 12.94
C GLN A 102 8.81 -2.25 12.41
N PRO A 103 8.38 -3.23 11.59
CA PRO A 103 9.25 -4.21 10.95
C PRO A 103 10.40 -3.56 10.17
N ALA A 104 11.55 -4.24 10.13
CA ALA A 104 12.76 -3.72 9.51
C ALA A 104 12.63 -3.54 7.99
N ASN A 105 11.93 -4.48 7.33
CA ASN A 105 11.74 -4.48 5.88
C ASN A 105 10.29 -4.18 5.54
N ILE A 106 10.02 -3.01 4.98
CA ILE A 106 8.68 -2.63 4.55
C ILE A 106 8.71 -2.30 3.06
N ALA A 107 8.00 -3.12 2.28
CA ALA A 107 7.76 -2.88 0.85
C ALA A 107 6.40 -2.23 0.64
N ALA A 108 6.36 -1.06 0.04
CA ALA A 108 5.13 -0.37 -0.33
C ALA A 108 4.87 -0.45 -1.84
N ILE A 109 3.69 -0.92 -2.23
CA ILE A 109 3.34 -1.19 -3.63
C ILE A 109 2.26 -0.21 -4.09
N THR A 110 2.55 0.57 -5.13
CA THR A 110 1.59 1.46 -5.78
C THR A 110 1.38 1.12 -7.25
N GLY A 111 0.33 1.65 -7.82
CA GLY A 111 -0.11 1.45 -9.21
C GLY A 111 -1.64 1.50 -9.31
N THR A 112 -2.20 1.41 -10.50
CA THR A 112 -3.65 1.30 -10.66
C THR A 112 -4.10 -0.10 -10.30
N ASN A 113 -3.55 -1.11 -10.95
CA ASN A 113 -3.88 -2.52 -10.77
C ASN A 113 -2.69 -3.31 -10.22
N GLY A 114 -2.94 -4.51 -9.69
CA GLY A 114 -1.90 -5.43 -9.25
C GLY A 114 -1.43 -5.28 -7.79
N LYS A 115 -1.70 -4.16 -7.11
CA LYS A 115 -1.22 -3.90 -5.74
C LYS A 115 -1.47 -5.06 -4.77
N THR A 116 -2.71 -5.51 -4.66
CA THR A 116 -3.12 -6.58 -3.74
C THR A 116 -2.40 -7.89 -4.07
N SER A 117 -2.41 -8.29 -5.34
CA SER A 117 -1.74 -9.53 -5.78
C SER A 117 -0.24 -9.46 -5.50
N THR A 118 0.42 -8.36 -5.88
CA THR A 118 1.84 -8.17 -5.64
C THR A 118 2.17 -8.20 -4.14
N ALA A 119 1.40 -7.52 -3.29
CA ALA A 119 1.63 -7.52 -1.84
C ALA A 119 1.50 -8.93 -1.24
N ILE A 120 0.46 -9.68 -1.62
CA ILE A 120 0.25 -11.04 -1.13
C ILE A 120 1.31 -12.00 -1.68
N PHE A 121 1.70 -11.90 -2.95
CA PHE A 121 2.77 -12.72 -3.50
C PHE A 121 4.12 -12.43 -2.82
N THR A 122 4.40 -11.17 -2.52
CA THR A 122 5.58 -10.78 -1.76
C THR A 122 5.57 -11.39 -0.35
N GLU A 123 4.44 -11.32 0.37
CA GLU A 123 4.25 -11.99 1.67
C GLU A 123 4.49 -13.49 1.56
N GLN A 124 3.91 -14.16 0.54
CA GLN A 124 4.08 -15.59 0.31
C GLN A 124 5.54 -15.95 0.02
N LEU A 125 6.22 -15.22 -0.87
CA LEU A 125 7.62 -15.47 -1.19
C LEU A 125 8.52 -15.34 0.04
N TRP A 126 8.37 -14.28 0.83
CA TRP A 126 9.12 -14.14 2.09
C TRP A 126 8.84 -15.29 3.06
N THR A 127 7.57 -15.71 3.19
CA THR A 127 7.19 -16.84 4.04
C THR A 127 7.81 -18.16 3.56
N ILE A 128 7.77 -18.44 2.26
CA ILE A 128 8.38 -19.62 1.63
C ILE A 128 9.89 -19.65 1.86
N MET A 129 10.52 -18.47 1.90
CA MET A 129 11.94 -18.30 2.17
C MET A 129 12.30 -18.28 3.66
N GLY A 130 11.32 -18.53 4.56
CA GLY A 130 11.52 -18.66 6.00
C GLY A 130 11.49 -17.35 6.79
N ASN A 131 11.08 -16.24 6.19
CA ASN A 131 10.92 -14.97 6.91
C ASN A 131 9.58 -14.89 7.63
N MET A 132 9.56 -14.27 8.81
CA MET A 132 8.34 -13.86 9.47
C MET A 132 7.77 -12.65 8.73
N SER A 133 6.72 -12.89 7.95
CA SER A 133 6.17 -11.88 7.05
C SER A 133 4.70 -11.57 7.29
N GLY A 134 4.27 -10.41 6.80
CA GLY A 134 2.88 -10.01 6.81
C GLY A 134 2.53 -9.09 5.65
N SER A 135 1.24 -8.79 5.51
CA SER A 135 0.76 -7.83 4.51
C SER A 135 -0.33 -6.91 5.06
N ILE A 136 -0.40 -5.69 4.50
CA ILE A 136 -1.40 -4.67 4.83
C ILE A 136 -2.02 -4.16 3.52
N GLY A 137 -3.33 -4.28 3.39
CA GLY A 137 -3.99 -3.83 2.16
C GLY A 137 -5.49 -4.04 2.14
N THR A 138 -6.05 -4.14 0.95
CA THR A 138 -7.49 -4.33 0.70
C THR A 138 -8.05 -5.56 1.42
N LEU A 139 -7.26 -6.60 1.61
CA LEU A 139 -7.64 -7.81 2.34
C LEU A 139 -7.44 -7.69 3.87
N GLY A 140 -7.14 -6.51 4.37
CA GLY A 140 -6.88 -6.24 5.78
C GLY A 140 -5.40 -6.38 6.16
N ILE A 141 -5.16 -6.56 7.45
CA ILE A 141 -3.84 -6.84 8.03
C ILE A 141 -3.72 -8.35 8.19
N ARG A 142 -2.63 -8.91 7.69
CA ARG A 142 -2.32 -10.35 7.75
C ARG A 142 -0.91 -10.52 8.32
N ALA A 143 -0.77 -11.32 9.35
CA ALA A 143 0.52 -11.68 9.92
C ALA A 143 0.42 -12.97 10.72
N ALA A 144 1.39 -13.86 10.62
CA ALA A 144 1.51 -15.09 11.42
C ALA A 144 0.20 -15.90 11.52
N GLY A 145 -0.57 -15.99 10.42
CA GLY A 145 -1.86 -16.69 10.37
C GLY A 145 -3.06 -15.89 10.89
N ALA A 146 -2.85 -14.75 11.55
CA ALA A 146 -3.93 -13.84 11.95
C ALA A 146 -4.39 -12.96 10.77
N LYS A 147 -5.69 -12.66 10.73
CA LYS A 147 -6.29 -11.75 9.74
C LYS A 147 -7.20 -10.77 10.45
N ILE A 148 -6.89 -9.49 10.34
CA ILE A 148 -7.74 -8.39 10.83
C ILE A 148 -8.37 -7.75 9.59
N PRO A 149 -9.70 -7.79 9.42
CA PRO A 149 -10.36 -7.18 8.28
C PRO A 149 -10.04 -5.70 8.18
N GLY A 150 -9.70 -5.22 6.98
CA GLY A 150 -9.48 -3.81 6.70
C GLY A 150 -10.70 -3.17 6.04
N SER A 151 -10.87 -1.87 6.22
CA SER A 151 -11.91 -1.07 5.56
C SER A 151 -11.36 -0.23 4.39
N LEU A 152 -10.05 -0.04 4.33
CA LEU A 152 -9.37 0.79 3.34
C LEU A 152 -8.14 0.06 2.80
N THR A 153 -7.85 0.23 1.50
CA THR A 153 -6.64 -0.31 0.85
C THR A 153 -5.35 0.15 1.56
N THR A 154 -5.30 1.42 1.96
CA THR A 154 -4.27 1.96 2.85
C THR A 154 -4.98 2.45 4.10
N PRO A 155 -4.72 1.87 5.27
CA PRO A 155 -5.39 2.25 6.51
C PRO A 155 -5.18 3.72 6.90
N ASP A 156 -5.98 4.20 7.86
CA ASP A 156 -5.71 5.45 8.59
C ASP A 156 -4.34 5.36 9.30
N PRO A 157 -3.62 6.48 9.46
CA PRO A 157 -2.28 6.47 10.08
C PRO A 157 -2.19 5.80 11.44
N VAL A 158 -3.21 5.97 12.30
CA VAL A 158 -3.24 5.33 13.63
C VAL A 158 -3.35 3.82 13.49
N ALA A 159 -4.33 3.35 12.71
CA ALA A 159 -4.51 1.92 12.47
C ALA A 159 -3.29 1.29 11.75
N LEU A 160 -2.65 2.04 10.84
CA LEU A 160 -1.46 1.59 10.14
C LEU A 160 -0.29 1.40 11.10
N HIS A 161 0.05 2.43 11.88
CA HIS A 161 1.21 2.36 12.78
C HIS A 161 0.97 1.44 13.98
N GLN A 162 -0.27 1.35 14.46
CA GLN A 162 -0.65 0.34 15.44
C GLN A 162 -0.42 -1.08 14.88
N GLY A 163 -0.92 -1.36 13.69
CA GLY A 163 -0.74 -2.67 13.05
C GLY A 163 0.72 -3.00 12.79
N LEU A 164 1.55 -2.02 12.37
CA LEU A 164 2.98 -2.22 12.20
C LEU A 164 3.69 -2.53 13.53
N ASN A 165 3.31 -1.84 14.61
CA ASN A 165 3.85 -2.12 15.93
C ASN A 165 3.43 -3.51 16.44
N GLU A 166 2.15 -3.88 16.31
CA GLU A 166 1.66 -5.21 16.67
C GLU A 166 2.37 -6.32 15.89
N MET A 167 2.63 -6.11 14.59
CA MET A 167 3.44 -7.03 13.79
C MET A 167 4.87 -7.13 14.31
N TYR A 168 5.50 -6.01 14.64
CA TYR A 168 6.85 -5.99 15.21
C TYR A 168 6.92 -6.79 16.54
N GLU A 169 5.95 -6.57 17.43
CA GLU A 169 5.87 -7.26 18.74
C GLU A 169 5.77 -8.79 18.63
N ILE A 170 5.11 -9.29 17.58
CA ILE A 170 5.02 -10.73 17.31
C ILE A 170 6.18 -11.26 16.45
N GLY A 171 7.22 -10.46 16.20
CA GLY A 171 8.44 -10.86 15.51
C GLY A 171 8.38 -10.82 13.98
N VAL A 172 7.39 -10.18 13.38
CA VAL A 172 7.35 -9.96 11.92
C VAL A 172 8.51 -9.04 11.52
N THR A 173 9.29 -9.48 10.55
CA THR A 173 10.47 -8.76 10.04
C THR A 173 10.23 -8.12 8.68
N HIS A 174 9.27 -8.63 7.90
CA HIS A 174 8.99 -8.23 6.52
C HIS A 174 7.49 -7.93 6.34
N VAL A 175 7.15 -6.75 5.82
CA VAL A 175 5.76 -6.36 5.53
C VAL A 175 5.62 -5.84 4.11
N ALA A 176 4.69 -6.42 3.35
CA ALA A 176 4.26 -5.89 2.06
C ALA A 176 2.97 -5.09 2.23
N MET A 177 2.93 -3.83 1.79
CA MET A 177 1.77 -2.99 1.98
C MET A 177 1.29 -2.30 0.69
N GLU A 178 -0.02 -2.19 0.55
CA GLU A 178 -0.62 -1.44 -0.54
C GLU A 178 -0.56 0.07 -0.25
N ALA A 179 0.04 0.83 -1.17
CA ALA A 179 0.09 2.28 -1.17
C ALA A 179 -0.87 2.85 -2.23
N SER A 180 -2.13 3.06 -1.85
CA SER A 180 -3.14 3.64 -2.74
C SER A 180 -2.84 5.12 -3.03
N SER A 181 -3.28 5.64 -4.19
CA SER A 181 -3.12 7.05 -4.52
C SER A 181 -3.77 7.98 -3.49
N HIS A 182 -4.95 7.60 -2.97
CA HIS A 182 -5.59 8.32 -1.87
C HIS A 182 -4.76 8.28 -0.58
N GLY A 183 -4.19 7.12 -0.23
CA GLY A 183 -3.33 6.98 0.95
C GLY A 183 -2.09 7.86 0.85
N LEU A 184 -1.46 7.88 -0.32
CA LEU A 184 -0.29 8.72 -0.60
C LEU A 184 -0.64 10.21 -0.59
N ASP A 185 -1.70 10.63 -1.29
CA ASP A 185 -2.16 12.01 -1.37
C ASP A 185 -2.59 12.55 0.01
N GLN A 186 -3.22 11.70 0.82
CA GLN A 186 -3.66 12.02 2.17
C GLN A 186 -2.58 11.80 3.24
N TYR A 187 -1.32 11.58 2.87
CA TYR A 187 -0.18 11.44 3.78
C TYR A 187 -0.32 10.30 4.81
N ARG A 188 -1.09 9.24 4.50
CA ARG A 188 -1.35 8.17 5.48
C ARG A 188 -0.12 7.31 5.80
N LEU A 189 0.84 7.24 4.86
CA LEU A 189 2.08 6.47 5.00
C LEU A 189 3.25 7.28 5.58
N ASP A 190 3.04 8.58 5.88
CA ASP A 190 4.12 9.39 6.43
C ASP A 190 4.50 8.91 7.83
N GLY A 191 5.78 8.62 8.02
CA GLY A 191 6.31 7.95 9.22
C GLY A 191 6.58 6.46 9.04
N VAL A 192 6.08 5.81 7.97
CA VAL A 192 6.51 4.46 7.59
C VAL A 192 7.92 4.52 6.98
N LYS A 193 8.83 3.66 7.45
CA LYS A 193 10.18 3.50 6.88
C LYS A 193 10.12 2.53 5.70
N VAL A 194 9.72 3.04 4.53
CA VAL A 194 9.63 2.24 3.31
C VAL A 194 11.04 1.95 2.80
N THR A 195 11.46 0.67 2.84
CA THR A 195 12.78 0.22 2.38
C THR A 195 12.74 -0.20 0.91
N VAL A 196 11.60 -0.67 0.42
CA VAL A 196 11.37 -0.99 -1.00
C VAL A 196 10.08 -0.33 -1.47
N ALA A 197 10.11 0.39 -2.57
CA ALA A 197 8.94 0.99 -3.19
C ALA A 197 8.71 0.37 -4.57
N ALA A 198 7.51 -0.17 -4.84
CA ALA A 198 7.21 -0.81 -6.12
C ALA A 198 6.12 -0.07 -6.91
N PHE A 199 6.32 0.02 -8.22
CA PHE A 199 5.34 0.57 -9.17
C PHE A 199 4.89 -0.50 -10.16
N THR A 200 3.59 -0.78 -10.20
CA THR A 200 3.05 -1.83 -11.09
C THR A 200 2.65 -1.28 -12.46
N ASN A 201 1.72 -0.34 -12.50
CA ASN A 201 1.19 0.26 -13.73
C ASN A 201 0.37 1.53 -13.43
N LEU A 202 0.01 2.25 -14.50
CA LEU A 202 -0.90 3.39 -14.43
C LEU A 202 -1.91 3.31 -15.59
N SER A 203 -3.19 3.28 -15.25
CA SER A 203 -4.29 3.40 -16.18
C SER A 203 -5.36 4.33 -15.61
N ARG A 204 -6.39 4.65 -16.39
CA ARG A 204 -7.44 5.59 -15.97
C ARG A 204 -8.23 5.03 -14.79
N ASP A 205 -8.11 5.70 -13.64
CA ASP A 205 -8.89 5.44 -12.44
C ASP A 205 -8.88 6.66 -11.51
N HIS A 206 -9.84 6.79 -10.61
CA HIS A 206 -9.89 7.82 -9.56
C HIS A 206 -9.73 9.28 -10.05
N LEU A 207 -10.10 9.58 -11.30
CA LEU A 207 -10.03 10.96 -11.83
C LEU A 207 -11.10 11.87 -11.22
N ASP A 208 -12.17 11.33 -10.69
CA ASP A 208 -13.18 12.01 -9.87
C ASP A 208 -12.57 12.63 -8.60
N TYR A 209 -11.58 11.97 -8.02
CA TYR A 209 -10.85 12.46 -6.85
C TYR A 209 -9.64 13.35 -7.24
N HIS A 210 -8.77 12.88 -8.13
CA HIS A 210 -7.52 13.56 -8.47
C HIS A 210 -7.68 14.70 -9.47
N GLY A 211 -8.77 14.73 -10.24
CA GLY A 211 -9.10 15.74 -11.23
C GLY A 211 -8.33 15.64 -12.54
N SER A 212 -7.10 15.09 -12.55
CA SER A 212 -6.32 14.85 -13.76
C SER A 212 -5.41 13.64 -13.64
N PHE A 213 -4.98 13.10 -14.79
CA PHE A 213 -4.06 11.97 -14.87
C PHE A 213 -2.68 12.32 -14.26
N ASP A 214 -2.20 13.55 -14.51
CA ASP A 214 -0.93 14.02 -13.96
C ASP A 214 -0.94 14.10 -12.42
N LYS A 215 -2.02 14.61 -11.83
CA LYS A 215 -2.17 14.62 -10.37
C LYS A 215 -2.28 13.22 -9.78
N TYR A 216 -2.97 12.31 -10.48
CA TYR A 216 -3.06 10.91 -10.09
C TYR A 216 -1.68 10.24 -10.12
N PHE A 217 -0.88 10.48 -11.18
CA PHE A 217 0.49 10.00 -11.26
C PHE A 217 1.37 10.64 -10.16
N ALA A 218 1.30 11.96 -10.00
CA ALA A 218 2.07 12.68 -8.98
C ALA A 218 1.80 12.15 -7.55
N ALA A 219 0.53 11.85 -7.23
CA ALA A 219 0.18 11.23 -5.96
C ALA A 219 0.89 9.87 -5.74
N LYS A 220 1.00 9.03 -6.79
CA LYS A 220 1.72 7.75 -6.71
C LYS A 220 3.24 7.94 -6.70
N ALA A 221 3.76 8.87 -7.48
CA ALA A 221 5.18 9.20 -7.56
C ALA A 221 5.75 9.68 -6.22
N ARG A 222 4.88 10.22 -5.33
CA ARG A 222 5.24 10.61 -3.97
C ARG A 222 5.85 9.45 -3.14
N LEU A 223 5.48 8.21 -3.44
CA LEU A 223 6.10 7.04 -2.81
C LEU A 223 7.63 7.01 -3.06
N PHE A 224 8.05 7.40 -4.24
CA PHE A 224 9.46 7.41 -4.67
C PHE A 224 10.17 8.72 -4.37
N SER A 225 9.46 9.87 -4.46
CA SER A 225 10.06 11.18 -4.19
C SER A 225 10.24 11.48 -2.71
N ASP A 226 9.31 11.01 -1.84
CA ASP A 226 9.24 11.47 -0.45
C ASP A 226 9.40 10.35 0.58
N LEU A 227 8.84 9.15 0.32
CA LEU A 227 8.67 8.13 1.37
C LEU A 227 9.74 7.04 1.37
N LEU A 228 10.23 6.64 0.19
CA LEU A 228 11.32 5.66 0.08
C LEU A 228 12.56 6.20 0.80
N VAL A 229 13.14 5.42 1.72
CA VAL A 229 14.33 5.82 2.48
C VAL A 229 15.54 6.04 1.56
N ALA A 230 16.55 6.77 2.02
CA ALA A 230 17.67 7.21 1.18
C ALA A 230 18.52 6.05 0.62
N ASP A 231 18.58 4.94 1.34
CA ASP A 231 19.25 3.69 0.96
C ASP A 231 18.27 2.62 0.41
N GLY A 232 17.03 3.02 0.13
CA GLY A 232 15.99 2.14 -0.35
C GLY A 232 16.09 1.81 -1.83
N THR A 233 15.36 0.77 -2.24
CA THR A 233 15.30 0.30 -3.63
C THR A 233 13.92 0.57 -4.26
N ALA A 234 13.93 1.19 -5.43
CA ALA A 234 12.75 1.36 -6.27
C ALA A 234 12.60 0.19 -7.24
N VAL A 235 11.52 -0.57 -7.15
CA VAL A 235 11.16 -1.66 -8.05
C VAL A 235 10.18 -1.14 -9.10
N LEU A 236 10.62 -1.08 -10.36
CA LEU A 236 9.89 -0.41 -11.43
C LEU A 236 9.56 -1.36 -12.59
N ASN A 237 8.31 -1.34 -13.03
CA ASN A 237 7.88 -2.02 -14.25
C ASN A 237 8.45 -1.30 -15.48
N ALA A 238 9.33 -1.98 -16.24
CA ALA A 238 9.99 -1.42 -17.42
C ALA A 238 9.09 -1.34 -18.66
N ASP A 239 7.91 -1.98 -18.61
CA ASP A 239 6.98 -2.07 -19.75
C ASP A 239 5.94 -0.95 -19.75
N VAL A 240 5.97 -0.04 -18.76
CA VAL A 240 5.00 1.05 -18.66
C VAL A 240 5.62 2.39 -19.03
N GLU A 241 4.81 3.27 -19.58
CA GLU A 241 5.22 4.62 -20.05
C GLU A 241 5.90 5.45 -18.94
N GLN A 242 5.48 5.26 -17.67
CA GLN A 242 5.99 6.00 -16.51
C GLN A 242 7.38 5.58 -16.06
N PHE A 243 7.92 4.49 -16.61
CA PHE A 243 9.20 3.89 -16.18
C PHE A 243 10.36 4.91 -16.24
N ALA A 244 10.56 5.55 -17.38
CA ALA A 244 11.67 6.51 -17.58
C ALA A 244 11.60 7.68 -16.59
N THR A 245 10.39 8.21 -16.35
CA THR A 245 10.17 9.32 -15.41
C THR A 245 10.47 8.92 -13.97
N LEU A 246 9.98 7.76 -13.54
CA LEU A 246 10.22 7.26 -12.17
C LEU A 246 11.69 6.90 -11.98
N LYS A 247 12.33 6.26 -12.97
CA LYS A 247 13.77 5.93 -12.94
C LYS A 247 14.61 7.19 -12.75
N ALA A 248 14.40 8.22 -13.59
CA ALA A 248 15.12 9.49 -13.48
C ALA A 248 14.90 10.18 -12.11
N MET A 249 13.67 10.12 -11.57
CA MET A 249 13.36 10.65 -10.24
C MET A 249 14.15 9.91 -9.14
N CYS A 250 14.23 8.59 -9.20
CA CYS A 250 14.96 7.77 -8.24
C CYS A 250 16.48 8.01 -8.34
N GLU A 251 17.02 8.03 -9.55
CA GLU A 251 18.44 8.29 -9.82
C GLU A 251 18.86 9.66 -9.29
N LYS A 252 18.03 10.69 -9.49
CA LYS A 252 18.28 12.04 -8.94
C LYS A 252 18.35 12.06 -7.41
N ARG A 253 17.68 11.14 -6.74
CA ARG A 253 17.74 10.95 -5.28
C ARG A 253 18.88 10.01 -4.85
N GLY A 254 19.64 9.41 -5.77
CA GLY A 254 20.68 8.42 -5.48
C GLY A 254 20.12 7.05 -5.04
N LEU A 255 18.86 6.77 -5.34
CA LEU A 255 18.20 5.51 -4.99
C LEU A 255 18.61 4.39 -5.94
N THR A 256 18.69 3.17 -5.44
CA THR A 256 18.82 1.98 -6.27
C THR A 256 17.53 1.73 -7.03
N VAL A 257 17.66 1.43 -8.33
CA VAL A 257 16.52 1.05 -9.19
C VAL A 257 16.70 -0.41 -9.61
N MET A 258 15.65 -1.21 -9.43
CA MET A 258 15.54 -2.58 -9.95
C MET A 258 14.35 -2.65 -10.89
N SER A 259 14.60 -3.02 -12.14
CA SER A 259 13.59 -3.14 -13.20
C SER A 259 13.05 -4.55 -13.33
N TYR A 260 11.77 -4.69 -13.69
CA TYR A 260 11.17 -5.98 -14.06
C TYR A 260 10.25 -5.82 -15.26
N GLY A 261 10.08 -6.89 -16.05
CA GLY A 261 9.21 -6.91 -17.23
C GLY A 261 9.90 -7.44 -18.48
N GLU A 262 9.25 -7.31 -19.63
CA GLU A 262 9.80 -7.75 -20.94
C GLU A 262 10.98 -6.86 -21.39
N ASN A 263 10.92 -5.57 -21.04
CA ASN A 263 11.94 -4.56 -21.38
C ASN A 263 12.92 -4.28 -20.23
N ALA A 264 12.91 -5.11 -19.18
CA ALA A 264 13.75 -4.91 -18.01
C ALA A 264 15.20 -5.35 -18.23
N ASP A 265 16.11 -4.70 -17.49
CA ASP A 265 17.54 -5.07 -17.45
C ASP A 265 17.82 -6.06 -16.31
N ASP A 266 17.09 -5.99 -15.17
CA ASP A 266 17.39 -6.76 -13.96
C ASP A 266 16.64 -8.09 -13.89
N ILE A 267 15.30 -8.07 -14.03
CA ILE A 267 14.43 -9.26 -14.05
C ILE A 267 13.62 -9.23 -15.34
N LYS A 268 14.19 -9.84 -16.38
CA LYS A 268 13.63 -9.82 -17.72
C LYS A 268 12.74 -11.02 -17.98
N LEU A 269 11.51 -10.79 -18.40
CA LEU A 269 10.62 -11.80 -18.93
C LEU A 269 10.96 -12.07 -20.41
N VAL A 270 11.48 -13.24 -20.70
CA VAL A 270 11.83 -13.66 -22.09
C VAL A 270 10.63 -14.30 -22.77
N SER A 271 9.92 -15.18 -22.05
CA SER A 271 8.69 -15.80 -22.54
C SER A 271 7.75 -16.19 -21.42
N ALA A 272 6.45 -16.17 -21.74
CA ALA A 272 5.37 -16.66 -20.88
C ALA A 272 4.42 -17.51 -21.75
N ILE A 273 4.41 -18.82 -21.52
CA ILE A 273 3.62 -19.79 -22.29
C ILE A 273 2.52 -20.35 -21.39
N PRO A 274 1.27 -19.93 -21.58
CA PRO A 274 0.13 -20.42 -20.80
C PRO A 274 -0.14 -21.90 -21.02
N ASP A 275 -0.52 -22.63 -19.96
CA ASP A 275 -1.07 -23.98 -20.04
C ASP A 275 -2.31 -24.10 -19.13
N SER A 276 -2.85 -25.31 -18.99
CA SER A 276 -4.08 -25.53 -18.18
C SER A 276 -3.89 -25.43 -16.67
N THR A 277 -2.66 -25.33 -16.19
CA THR A 277 -2.31 -25.34 -14.75
C THR A 277 -1.61 -24.06 -14.32
N GLY A 278 -1.21 -23.21 -15.27
CA GLY A 278 -0.51 -21.97 -14.98
C GLY A 278 0.21 -21.40 -16.22
N THR A 279 1.43 -20.95 -16.03
CA THR A 279 2.23 -20.32 -17.09
C THR A 279 3.68 -20.75 -16.97
N LYS A 280 4.26 -21.30 -18.04
CA LYS A 280 5.71 -21.59 -18.14
C LYS A 280 6.44 -20.30 -18.46
N LEU A 281 7.39 -19.94 -17.61
CA LEU A 281 8.17 -18.72 -17.74
C LEU A 281 9.61 -19.04 -18.08
N THR A 282 10.19 -18.22 -18.95
CA THR A 282 11.65 -18.09 -19.10
C THR A 282 12.03 -16.69 -18.66
N LEU A 283 12.90 -16.60 -17.65
CA LEU A 283 13.38 -15.34 -17.07
C LEU A 283 14.89 -15.23 -17.24
N LEU A 284 15.39 -14.02 -17.49
CA LEU A 284 16.79 -13.68 -17.32
C LEU A 284 16.95 -12.79 -16.11
N ALA A 285 17.80 -13.17 -15.16
CA ALA A 285 18.09 -12.38 -13.98
C ALA A 285 19.52 -12.67 -13.49
N ASN A 286 20.26 -11.63 -13.09
CA ASN A 286 21.66 -11.75 -12.62
C ASN A 286 22.54 -12.63 -13.53
N LYS A 287 22.42 -12.46 -14.85
CA LYS A 287 23.13 -13.22 -15.89
C LYS A 287 22.79 -14.72 -15.97
N GLY A 288 21.81 -15.20 -15.22
CA GLY A 288 21.27 -16.56 -15.29
C GLY A 288 19.97 -16.63 -16.10
N GLU A 289 19.73 -17.78 -16.76
CA GLU A 289 18.42 -18.12 -17.34
C GLU A 289 17.69 -19.09 -16.44
N TYR A 290 16.44 -18.76 -16.12
CA TYR A 290 15.57 -19.57 -15.27
C TYR A 290 14.34 -20.02 -16.04
N LYS A 291 14.00 -21.30 -15.94
CA LYS A 291 12.78 -21.88 -16.52
C LYS A 291 11.95 -22.43 -15.38
N ILE A 292 10.78 -21.84 -15.14
CA ILE A 292 9.90 -22.19 -14.03
C ILE A 292 8.46 -22.36 -14.51
N HIS A 293 7.65 -23.05 -13.73
CA HIS A 293 6.21 -23.12 -13.90
C HIS A 293 5.50 -22.32 -12.79
N LEU A 294 4.98 -21.17 -13.16
CA LEU A 294 4.16 -20.32 -12.26
C LEU A 294 2.73 -20.88 -12.21
N PRO A 295 2.21 -21.35 -11.05
CA PRO A 295 0.88 -21.97 -10.95
C PRO A 295 -0.25 -20.92 -10.90
N LEU A 296 -0.12 -19.86 -11.68
CA LEU A 296 -1.08 -18.75 -11.77
C LEU A 296 -1.54 -18.54 -13.21
N MET A 297 -2.79 -18.19 -13.38
CA MET A 297 -3.39 -17.92 -14.70
C MET A 297 -3.47 -16.41 -14.96
N GLY A 298 -3.21 -16.04 -16.21
CA GLY A 298 -3.30 -14.66 -16.70
C GLY A 298 -1.97 -13.91 -16.71
N SER A 299 -1.71 -13.23 -17.83
CA SER A 299 -0.47 -12.48 -18.05
C SER A 299 -0.21 -11.40 -16.99
N PHE A 300 -1.27 -10.75 -16.49
CA PHE A 300 -1.12 -9.76 -15.42
C PHE A 300 -0.66 -10.37 -14.09
N GLN A 301 -0.98 -11.65 -13.81
CA GLN A 301 -0.47 -12.35 -12.62
C GLN A 301 1.02 -12.68 -12.77
N VAL A 302 1.49 -12.96 -13.98
CA VAL A 302 2.93 -13.07 -14.26
C VAL A 302 3.64 -11.78 -13.86
N MET A 303 3.16 -10.63 -14.33
CA MET A 303 3.74 -9.33 -14.00
C MET A 303 3.68 -9.01 -12.49
N ASN A 304 2.60 -9.37 -11.81
CA ASN A 304 2.49 -9.23 -10.35
C ASN A 304 3.49 -10.12 -9.60
N ALA A 305 3.70 -11.35 -10.08
CA ALA A 305 4.68 -12.29 -9.51
C ALA A 305 6.12 -11.81 -9.75
N LEU A 306 6.43 -11.24 -10.93
CA LEU A 306 7.74 -10.65 -11.21
C LEU A 306 8.00 -9.40 -10.34
N ALA A 307 6.98 -8.56 -10.13
CA ALA A 307 7.08 -7.45 -9.20
C ALA A 307 7.38 -7.93 -7.77
N ALA A 308 6.71 -8.98 -7.31
CA ALA A 308 6.94 -9.58 -6.00
C ALA A 308 8.35 -10.19 -5.89
N LEU A 309 8.82 -10.89 -6.93
CA LEU A 309 10.19 -11.41 -7.01
C LEU A 309 11.21 -10.27 -6.89
N ALA A 310 11.03 -9.20 -7.65
CA ALA A 310 11.90 -8.03 -7.60
C ALA A 310 11.94 -7.39 -6.21
N ILE A 311 10.78 -7.27 -5.53
CA ILE A 311 10.70 -6.75 -4.16
C ILE A 311 11.48 -7.63 -3.19
N VAL A 312 11.33 -8.95 -3.29
CA VAL A 312 11.99 -9.92 -2.40
C VAL A 312 13.51 -9.87 -2.58
N ILE A 313 14.00 -9.80 -3.82
CA ILE A 313 15.42 -9.64 -4.12
C ILE A 313 15.93 -8.27 -3.64
N ALA A 314 15.18 -7.19 -3.89
CA ALA A 314 15.50 -5.85 -3.41
C ALA A 314 15.57 -5.75 -1.87
N SER A 315 14.90 -6.67 -1.16
CA SER A 315 14.94 -6.79 0.30
C SER A 315 16.11 -7.64 0.80
N GLY A 316 17.03 -8.06 -0.10
CA GLY A 316 18.26 -8.78 0.26
C GLY A 316 18.18 -10.30 0.13
N ALA A 317 17.14 -10.85 -0.51
CA ALA A 317 17.04 -12.28 -0.73
C ALA A 317 17.93 -12.76 -1.89
N ASP A 318 18.47 -13.97 -1.77
CA ASP A 318 19.20 -14.64 -2.85
C ASP A 318 18.27 -14.98 -4.03
N ILE A 319 18.74 -14.74 -5.24
CA ILE A 319 17.92 -14.84 -6.45
C ILE A 319 17.47 -16.27 -6.76
N ASP A 320 18.34 -17.26 -6.63
CA ASP A 320 18.05 -18.65 -7.00
C ASP A 320 16.88 -19.22 -6.17
N PRO A 321 16.91 -19.18 -4.82
CA PRO A 321 15.78 -19.63 -4.01
C PRO A 321 14.52 -18.76 -4.20
N ALA A 322 14.67 -17.45 -4.46
CA ALA A 322 13.53 -16.56 -4.70
C ALA A 322 12.81 -16.90 -6.02
N VAL A 323 13.55 -17.19 -7.10
CA VAL A 323 12.97 -17.62 -8.37
C VAL A 323 12.25 -18.97 -8.22
N LEU A 324 12.87 -19.94 -7.55
CA LEU A 324 12.23 -21.25 -7.30
C LEU A 324 10.98 -21.15 -6.40
N ALA A 325 10.91 -20.16 -5.53
CA ALA A 325 9.74 -19.92 -4.70
C ALA A 325 8.51 -19.50 -5.51
N LEU A 326 8.67 -18.93 -6.72
CA LEU A 326 7.55 -18.60 -7.61
C LEU A 326 6.68 -19.82 -7.97
N GLU A 327 7.26 -21.02 -8.05
CA GLU A 327 6.53 -22.26 -8.35
C GLU A 327 5.58 -22.71 -7.21
N LYS A 328 5.72 -22.09 -6.03
CA LYS A 328 4.91 -22.39 -4.84
C LYS A 328 3.87 -21.29 -4.54
N LEU A 329 3.74 -20.28 -5.40
CA LEU A 329 2.76 -19.21 -5.20
C LEU A 329 1.34 -19.74 -5.33
N GLU A 330 0.49 -19.28 -4.44
CA GLU A 330 -0.95 -19.54 -4.44
C GLU A 330 -1.73 -18.32 -4.90
N GLY A 331 -2.89 -18.55 -5.53
CA GLY A 331 -3.80 -17.50 -5.94
C GLY A 331 -4.27 -16.62 -4.78
N VAL A 332 -4.60 -15.38 -5.10
CA VAL A 332 -5.06 -14.38 -4.13
C VAL A 332 -6.57 -14.32 -4.10
N ARG A 333 -7.18 -14.30 -2.92
CA ARG A 333 -8.62 -14.23 -2.72
C ARG A 333 -9.25 -13.08 -3.51
N GLY A 334 -10.23 -13.41 -4.36
CA GLY A 334 -10.92 -12.44 -5.22
C GLY A 334 -10.03 -11.82 -6.32
N ARG A 335 -8.89 -12.43 -6.66
CA ARG A 335 -7.99 -11.99 -7.72
C ARG A 335 -7.63 -13.17 -8.62
N MET A 336 -8.48 -13.48 -9.60
CA MET A 336 -8.42 -14.72 -10.39
C MET A 336 -8.34 -15.95 -9.47
N GLU A 337 -9.06 -15.91 -8.36
CA GLU A 337 -9.12 -16.99 -7.38
C GLU A 337 -9.83 -18.21 -7.97
N LEU A 338 -9.12 -19.34 -8.05
CA LEU A 338 -9.74 -20.61 -8.42
C LEU A 338 -10.55 -21.13 -7.22
N VAL A 339 -11.89 -20.99 -7.28
CA VAL A 339 -12.79 -21.39 -6.19
C VAL A 339 -13.32 -22.81 -6.33
N GLY A 340 -13.10 -23.45 -7.47
CA GLY A 340 -13.55 -24.81 -7.71
C GLY A 340 -13.61 -25.19 -9.17
N LYS A 341 -14.22 -26.37 -9.44
CA LYS A 341 -14.52 -26.85 -10.80
C LYS A 341 -15.99 -27.26 -10.89
N THR A 342 -16.58 -27.04 -12.05
CA THR A 342 -17.93 -27.58 -12.35
C THR A 342 -17.91 -29.11 -12.39
N SER A 343 -19.10 -29.73 -12.42
CA SER A 343 -19.26 -31.17 -12.62
C SER A 343 -18.64 -31.69 -13.94
N PHE A 344 -18.46 -30.81 -14.92
CA PHE A 344 -17.79 -31.11 -16.19
C PHE A 344 -16.29 -30.77 -16.21
N GLY A 345 -15.71 -30.43 -15.05
CA GLY A 345 -14.29 -30.14 -14.90
C GLY A 345 -13.84 -28.73 -15.31
N ALA A 346 -14.76 -27.84 -15.71
CA ALA A 346 -14.42 -26.47 -16.05
C ALA A 346 -14.04 -25.68 -14.78
N PRO A 347 -12.89 -24.98 -14.73
CA PRO A 347 -12.50 -24.18 -13.59
C PRO A 347 -13.42 -22.97 -13.40
N VAL A 348 -13.69 -22.62 -12.14
CA VAL A 348 -14.49 -21.46 -11.74
C VAL A 348 -13.60 -20.48 -11.01
N PHE A 349 -13.52 -19.25 -11.52
CA PHE A 349 -12.71 -18.18 -10.94
C PHE A 349 -13.59 -17.07 -10.38
N VAL A 350 -13.12 -16.43 -9.32
CA VAL A 350 -13.68 -15.19 -8.77
C VAL A 350 -12.65 -14.09 -8.92
N ASP A 351 -13.10 -12.94 -9.45
CA ASP A 351 -12.28 -11.75 -9.59
C ASP A 351 -13.02 -10.49 -9.14
N TYR A 352 -12.28 -9.51 -8.66
CA TYR A 352 -12.81 -8.21 -8.21
C TYR A 352 -13.06 -7.23 -9.36
N ALA A 353 -12.78 -7.60 -10.60
CA ALA A 353 -13.00 -6.76 -11.77
C ALA A 353 -14.46 -6.24 -11.82
N HIS A 354 -14.61 -4.92 -11.80
CA HIS A 354 -15.90 -4.23 -11.75
C HIS A 354 -15.95 -3.00 -12.66
N THR A 355 -14.94 -2.83 -13.51
CA THR A 355 -14.91 -1.81 -14.57
C THR A 355 -14.81 -2.48 -15.93
N PRO A 356 -15.26 -1.84 -17.03
CA PRO A 356 -15.15 -2.41 -18.38
C PRO A 356 -13.74 -2.88 -18.72
N ASP A 357 -12.72 -2.05 -18.50
CA ASP A 357 -11.31 -2.37 -18.78
C ASP A 357 -10.82 -3.56 -17.93
N ALA A 358 -11.23 -3.64 -16.66
CA ALA A 358 -10.83 -4.73 -15.79
C ALA A 358 -11.48 -6.05 -16.22
N LEU A 359 -12.78 -6.05 -16.59
CA LEU A 359 -13.48 -7.24 -17.11
C LEU A 359 -12.86 -7.72 -18.42
N GLU A 360 -12.59 -6.81 -19.35
CA GLU A 360 -11.90 -7.13 -20.61
C GLU A 360 -10.53 -7.75 -20.36
N THR A 361 -9.76 -7.17 -19.44
CA THR A 361 -8.43 -7.67 -19.06
C THR A 361 -8.51 -9.09 -18.50
N VAL A 362 -9.44 -9.36 -17.59
CA VAL A 362 -9.63 -10.70 -17.00
C VAL A 362 -10.04 -11.73 -18.06
N ILE A 363 -11.01 -11.39 -18.93
CA ILE A 363 -11.45 -12.28 -19.99
C ILE A 363 -10.32 -12.60 -20.98
N LYS A 364 -9.56 -11.57 -21.39
CA LYS A 364 -8.38 -11.73 -22.25
C LYS A 364 -7.30 -12.59 -21.59
N ALA A 365 -7.09 -12.42 -20.28
CA ALA A 365 -6.10 -13.18 -19.52
C ALA A 365 -6.46 -14.68 -19.41
N VAL A 366 -7.74 -15.02 -19.28
CA VAL A 366 -8.22 -16.41 -19.22
C VAL A 366 -8.18 -17.10 -20.60
N ARG A 367 -8.38 -16.33 -21.68
CA ARG A 367 -8.53 -16.90 -23.04
C ARG A 367 -7.40 -17.85 -23.46
N PRO A 368 -6.11 -17.56 -23.25
CA PRO A 368 -5.02 -18.46 -23.62
C PRO A 368 -5.01 -19.79 -22.85
N HIS A 369 -5.56 -19.83 -21.65
CA HIS A 369 -5.67 -21.02 -20.82
C HIS A 369 -6.91 -21.89 -21.13
N CYS A 370 -7.83 -21.41 -21.96
CA CYS A 370 -9.12 -22.03 -22.20
C CYS A 370 -9.35 -22.30 -23.69
N LYS A 371 -9.44 -23.59 -24.08
CA LYS A 371 -9.76 -24.00 -25.45
C LYS A 371 -11.26 -23.89 -25.80
N GLY A 372 -12.11 -23.92 -24.76
CA GLY A 372 -13.56 -23.93 -24.91
C GLY A 372 -14.21 -22.55 -24.80
N ARG A 373 -15.49 -22.52 -24.44
CA ARG A 373 -16.24 -21.29 -24.18
C ARG A 373 -15.91 -20.73 -22.80
N ILE A 374 -15.71 -19.40 -22.70
CA ILE A 374 -15.64 -18.67 -21.45
C ILE A 374 -17.04 -18.15 -21.13
N VAL A 375 -17.50 -18.37 -19.92
CA VAL A 375 -18.75 -17.81 -19.39
C VAL A 375 -18.37 -16.78 -18.33
N CYS A 376 -18.80 -15.53 -18.51
CA CYS A 376 -18.60 -14.46 -17.56
C CYS A 376 -19.94 -14.12 -16.89
N VAL A 377 -19.96 -14.13 -15.56
CA VAL A 377 -21.09 -13.65 -14.75
C VAL A 377 -20.62 -12.39 -14.06
N PHE A 378 -21.25 -11.26 -14.36
CA PHE A 378 -20.89 -9.98 -13.78
C PHE A 378 -22.13 -9.17 -13.40
N GLY A 379 -21.97 -8.21 -12.51
CA GLY A 379 -23.00 -7.26 -12.13
C GLY A 379 -22.38 -5.98 -11.61
N ALA A 380 -23.06 -4.87 -11.86
CA ALA A 380 -22.74 -3.58 -11.25
C ALA A 380 -23.81 -3.24 -10.23
N GLY A 381 -23.40 -2.93 -9.01
CA GLY A 381 -24.33 -2.52 -7.94
C GLY A 381 -24.23 -1.03 -7.68
N GLY A 382 -25.39 -0.37 -7.55
CA GLY A 382 -25.52 0.99 -7.05
C GLY A 382 -25.34 2.13 -8.07
N ASP A 383 -25.66 3.34 -7.60
CA ASP A 383 -25.80 4.56 -8.40
C ASP A 383 -24.52 5.40 -8.48
N ARG A 384 -23.31 4.78 -8.37
CA ARG A 384 -22.07 5.53 -8.22
C ARG A 384 -21.51 6.08 -9.53
N ASP A 385 -21.53 5.29 -10.58
CA ASP A 385 -21.00 5.67 -11.89
C ASP A 385 -21.74 4.91 -12.98
N THR A 386 -22.59 5.62 -13.73
CA THR A 386 -23.38 5.05 -14.81
C THR A 386 -22.57 4.69 -16.05
N GLY A 387 -21.27 5.04 -16.08
CA GLY A 387 -20.33 4.66 -17.14
C GLY A 387 -19.56 3.37 -16.87
N LYS A 388 -19.86 2.64 -15.78
CA LYS A 388 -19.25 1.36 -15.42
C LYS A 388 -19.96 0.17 -16.02
#